data_074f210740765f0408b5c6eac383f3eb
#
_entry.id   074f210740765f0408b5c6eac383f3eb
#
_cell.length_a   1.000
_cell.length_b   1.000
_cell.length_c   1.000
_cell.angle_alpha   90.00
_cell.angle_beta   90.00
_cell.angle_gamma   90.00
#
_symmetry.space_group_name_H-M   'P 1'
#
loop_
_entity.id
_entity.type
_entity.pdbx_description
1 polymer ?
#
loop_
_entity_poly.entity_id
_entity_poly.type
_entity_poly.pdbx_seq_one_letter_code
_entity_poly.pdbx_strand_id
1 'polypeptide(L)'
;MLNKLKRAALGAHTPHDKATAASKPVPMPLPAQVRILMSQHIGAPAKALVKKGDEVFVGTKIGEAGGFVSANIHSSVSGTVVAVEPFRLSNGRMCDSVVIKTDGKQTVDPAVKAPEVTDKASFLAAVRACGLVGLGGAGFPTDVKLQPKPPVDTLLINASECEVWLTSDTQEMLNCSDDIIRGIEAVLKYVGIPKCVIGIENNKPECIDLLCQKTKDKPAIEVKPLPSVYGTGAELILIEKCLGREVPHGGLPADAGAIVMNVTSVSTLGKYLATGMPVVSRCITVDGDACAKPQNLIVPVGTAYEDVLNAAGVKGGVKLGKVVAGGAMMGPAVENLSYPTTKTTSGLIMLSDTAAQPAPVSPCIRCGRCVEYCPMGLEPVEVNQAYAARDVQELGKLHVDYCFNCGSCSFVCPAKRPCTQMMGLAKAFYLGEIKKGGNK
;
A
#
# COMPACT_ATOMS: atom_id res chain seq x y z
N MET A 1 -19.49 20.22 -16.69
CA MET A 1 -18.07 20.00 -17.02
C MET A 1 -17.23 20.94 -16.15
N LEU A 2 -16.71 20.49 -15.01
CA LEU A 2 -15.73 21.26 -14.25
C LEU A 2 -14.45 21.35 -15.09
N ASN A 3 -13.98 22.57 -15.29
CA ASN A 3 -12.80 22.89 -16.11
C ASN A 3 -11.61 21.98 -15.71
N LYS A 4 -10.92 21.35 -16.68
CA LYS A 4 -9.76 20.44 -16.44
C LYS A 4 -8.71 21.04 -15.49
N LEU A 5 -8.54 22.36 -15.49
CA LEU A 5 -7.65 23.09 -14.58
C LEU A 5 -8.10 23.09 -13.10
N LYS A 6 -9.42 22.96 -12.81
CA LYS A 6 -9.91 22.83 -11.43
C LYS A 6 -9.76 21.42 -10.87
N ARG A 7 -9.85 20.37 -11.71
CA ARG A 7 -9.65 18.98 -11.27
C ARG A 7 -8.20 18.69 -10.85
N ALA A 8 -7.21 19.30 -11.47
CA ALA A 8 -5.81 19.13 -11.11
C ALA A 8 -5.45 19.59 -9.67
N ALA A 9 -6.30 20.42 -9.07
CA ALA A 9 -6.13 20.95 -7.71
C ALA A 9 -7.05 20.30 -6.66
N LEU A 10 -7.86 19.31 -7.05
CA LEU A 10 -8.76 18.62 -6.12
C LEU A 10 -7.97 17.70 -5.16
N GLY A 11 -8.28 17.78 -3.89
CA GLY A 11 -7.66 17.00 -2.83
C GLY A 11 -7.39 17.86 -1.58
N ALA A 12 -7.18 17.23 -0.46
CA ALA A 12 -6.92 17.93 0.79
C ALA A 12 -5.44 18.36 0.88
N HIS A 13 -5.18 19.55 1.41
CA HIS A 13 -3.85 19.97 1.81
C HIS A 13 -3.60 19.49 3.25
N THR A 14 -2.92 18.38 3.37
CA THR A 14 -2.53 17.80 4.66
C THR A 14 -1.22 18.42 5.16
N PRO A 15 -0.96 18.43 6.49
CA PRO A 15 0.35 18.81 7.02
C PRO A 15 1.46 17.97 6.39
N HIS A 16 2.61 18.60 6.10
CA HIS A 16 3.79 17.92 5.57
C HIS A 16 4.72 17.45 6.70
N ASP A 17 4.16 16.74 7.69
CA ASP A 17 4.94 16.18 8.81
C ASP A 17 5.70 14.94 8.33
N LYS A 18 6.88 15.17 7.75
CA LYS A 18 7.78 14.16 7.18
C LYS A 18 9.13 14.15 7.94
N ALA A 19 9.09 14.18 9.27
CA ALA A 19 10.28 14.24 10.12
C ALA A 19 11.30 13.12 9.84
N THR A 20 10.81 11.96 9.40
CA THR A 20 11.63 10.79 9.04
C THR A 20 12.16 10.81 7.61
N ALA A 21 11.88 11.84 6.80
CA ALA A 21 12.28 11.89 5.39
C ALA A 21 13.81 11.84 5.18
N ALA A 22 14.58 12.42 6.12
CA ALA A 22 16.04 12.36 6.11
C ALA A 22 16.63 11.15 6.88
N SER A 23 15.76 10.33 7.53
CA SER A 23 16.20 9.22 8.37
C SER A 23 16.39 7.96 7.53
N LYS A 24 17.64 7.57 7.28
CA LYS A 24 17.92 6.31 6.58
C LYS A 24 17.28 5.12 7.29
N PRO A 25 16.76 4.14 6.56
CA PRO A 25 16.20 2.94 7.15
C PRO A 25 17.25 2.16 7.94
N VAL A 26 16.89 1.74 9.15
CA VAL A 26 17.75 0.92 9.99
C VAL A 26 17.10 -0.43 10.27
N PRO A 27 17.87 -1.55 10.32
CA PRO A 27 17.33 -2.83 10.75
C PRO A 27 16.78 -2.74 12.18
N MET A 28 15.57 -3.22 12.40
CA MET A 28 15.07 -3.36 13.76
C MET A 28 15.76 -4.53 14.49
N PRO A 29 15.81 -4.53 15.83
CA PRO A 29 16.19 -5.70 16.58
C PRO A 29 15.36 -6.91 16.17
N LEU A 30 16.00 -8.08 15.99
CA LEU A 30 15.30 -9.27 15.54
C LEU A 30 14.30 -9.71 16.61
N PRO A 31 13.02 -9.92 16.29
CA PRO A 31 12.03 -10.40 17.25
C PRO A 31 12.31 -11.87 17.62
N ALA A 32 11.95 -12.26 18.83
CA ALA A 32 12.11 -13.64 19.28
C ALA A 32 11.24 -14.61 18.43
N GLN A 33 10.16 -14.12 17.86
CA GLN A 33 9.21 -14.90 17.08
C GLN A 33 8.56 -14.01 16.02
N VAL A 34 8.22 -14.61 14.87
CA VAL A 34 7.36 -13.98 13.85
C VAL A 34 6.13 -14.84 13.58
N ARG A 35 5.04 -14.20 13.20
CA ARG A 35 3.80 -14.86 12.73
C ARG A 35 3.54 -14.43 11.29
N ILE A 36 3.69 -15.31 10.34
CA ILE A 36 3.55 -15.03 8.90
C ILE A 36 2.19 -15.53 8.44
N LEU A 37 1.33 -14.60 8.02
CA LEU A 37 -0.02 -14.91 7.55
C LEU A 37 0.01 -15.52 6.16
N MET A 38 -0.85 -16.50 5.90
CA MET A 38 -1.02 -17.10 4.57
C MET A 38 -1.91 -16.25 3.66
N SER A 39 -2.57 -15.21 4.17
CA SER A 39 -3.35 -14.23 3.41
C SER A 39 -2.78 -12.83 3.61
N GLN A 40 -1.84 -12.41 2.76
CA GLN A 40 -1.22 -11.08 2.75
C GLN A 40 -1.48 -10.33 1.43
N HIS A 41 -2.51 -10.76 0.67
CA HIS A 41 -2.82 -10.27 -0.67
C HIS A 41 -4.30 -10.47 -0.99
N ILE A 42 -4.77 -9.82 -2.04
CA ILE A 42 -6.11 -10.06 -2.60
C ILE A 42 -6.12 -11.43 -3.31
N GLY A 43 -7.25 -12.10 -3.26
CA GLY A 43 -7.48 -13.40 -3.89
C GLY A 43 -7.44 -14.57 -2.92
N ALA A 44 -7.12 -15.75 -3.42
CA ALA A 44 -7.06 -16.97 -2.61
C ALA A 44 -5.87 -16.95 -1.65
N PRO A 45 -6.03 -17.32 -0.36
CA PRO A 45 -4.91 -17.48 0.55
C PRO A 45 -3.87 -18.46 0.02
N ALA A 46 -2.62 -18.27 0.38
CA ALA A 46 -1.57 -19.28 0.15
C ALA A 46 -1.82 -20.52 1.03
N LYS A 47 -1.34 -21.67 0.57
CA LYS A 47 -1.37 -22.92 1.34
C LYS A 47 -0.04 -23.10 2.03
N ALA A 48 -0.04 -23.33 3.34
CA ALA A 48 1.17 -23.61 4.09
C ALA A 48 1.86 -24.89 3.58
N LEU A 49 3.18 -24.81 3.40
CA LEU A 49 4.04 -25.91 2.94
C LEU A 49 4.83 -26.56 4.07
N VAL A 50 4.81 -25.95 5.26
CA VAL A 50 5.60 -26.34 6.41
C VAL A 50 4.71 -26.76 7.57
N LYS A 51 5.28 -27.52 8.50
CA LYS A 51 4.62 -28.01 9.73
C LYS A 51 5.47 -27.72 10.96
N LYS A 52 4.90 -27.86 12.13
CA LYS A 52 5.60 -27.72 13.40
C LYS A 52 6.84 -28.65 13.46
N GLY A 53 7.96 -28.08 13.85
CA GLY A 53 9.26 -28.73 13.94
C GLY A 53 10.17 -28.55 12.71
N ASP A 54 9.64 -28.05 11.58
CA ASP A 54 10.46 -27.81 10.39
C ASP A 54 11.42 -26.63 10.65
N GLU A 55 12.66 -26.77 10.17
CA GLU A 55 13.64 -25.68 10.11
C GLU A 55 13.44 -24.88 8.83
N VAL A 56 13.51 -23.56 8.95
CA VAL A 56 13.38 -22.63 7.83
C VAL A 56 14.45 -21.55 7.89
N PHE A 57 14.80 -21.01 6.73
CA PHE A 57 15.79 -19.96 6.55
C PHE A 57 15.15 -18.71 5.96
N VAL A 58 15.84 -17.58 5.99
CA VAL A 58 15.37 -16.36 5.32
C VAL A 58 15.22 -16.62 3.82
N GLY A 59 14.00 -16.44 3.29
CA GLY A 59 13.69 -16.71 1.88
C GLY A 59 13.12 -18.09 1.60
N THR A 60 13.12 -19.04 2.54
CA THR A 60 12.45 -20.34 2.36
C THR A 60 10.98 -20.14 2.03
N LYS A 61 10.50 -20.75 0.95
CA LYS A 61 9.07 -20.73 0.58
C LYS A 61 8.27 -21.57 1.57
N ILE A 62 7.46 -20.92 2.39
CA ILE A 62 6.62 -21.52 3.44
C ILE A 62 5.14 -21.57 3.07
N GLY A 63 4.75 -20.89 2.01
CA GLY A 63 3.37 -20.88 1.51
C GLY A 63 3.35 -20.81 -0.01
N GLU A 64 2.52 -21.64 -0.63
CA GLU A 64 2.31 -21.65 -2.07
C GLU A 64 1.01 -20.97 -2.46
N ALA A 65 1.04 -20.20 -3.53
CA ALA A 65 -0.13 -19.51 -4.05
C ALA A 65 -1.31 -20.47 -4.28
N GLY A 66 -2.46 -20.18 -3.65
CA GLY A 66 -3.64 -21.05 -3.65
C GLY A 66 -4.53 -20.93 -4.90
N GLY A 67 -4.16 -20.09 -5.88
CA GLY A 67 -4.94 -19.89 -7.10
C GLY A 67 -4.26 -18.94 -8.09
N PHE A 68 -4.98 -18.55 -9.15
CA PHE A 68 -4.47 -17.60 -10.14
C PHE A 68 -4.19 -16.23 -9.49
N VAL A 69 -5.18 -15.65 -8.82
CA VAL A 69 -5.01 -14.45 -8.00
C VAL A 69 -4.60 -14.90 -6.60
N SER A 70 -3.30 -15.04 -6.40
CA SER A 70 -2.66 -15.43 -5.14
C SER A 70 -1.16 -15.17 -5.24
N ALA A 71 -0.42 -15.22 -4.14
CA ALA A 71 1.03 -15.01 -4.13
C ALA A 71 1.73 -15.97 -3.17
N ASN A 72 2.97 -16.36 -3.49
CA ASN A 72 3.82 -17.14 -2.61
C ASN A 72 4.19 -16.38 -1.33
N ILE A 73 4.39 -17.12 -0.26
CA ILE A 73 4.80 -16.60 1.05
C ILE A 73 6.14 -17.23 1.44
N HIS A 74 7.04 -16.41 1.98
CA HIS A 74 8.37 -16.82 2.36
C HIS A 74 8.66 -16.51 3.82
N SER A 75 9.55 -17.28 4.42
CA SER A 75 10.05 -17.00 5.76
C SER A 75 10.90 -15.74 5.76
N SER A 76 10.64 -14.85 6.70
CA SER A 76 11.39 -13.60 6.91
C SER A 76 12.56 -13.77 7.89
N VAL A 77 12.65 -14.92 8.54
CA VAL A 77 13.67 -15.23 9.54
C VAL A 77 14.19 -16.66 9.37
N SER A 78 15.38 -16.94 9.89
CA SER A 78 15.82 -18.31 10.13
C SER A 78 15.38 -18.79 11.51
N GLY A 79 15.02 -20.08 11.62
CA GLY A 79 14.56 -20.65 12.88
C GLY A 79 13.68 -21.88 12.70
N THR A 80 12.90 -22.21 13.73
CA THR A 80 12.05 -23.40 13.78
C THR A 80 10.58 -23.02 13.77
N VAL A 81 9.78 -23.68 12.94
CA VAL A 81 8.32 -23.55 12.93
C VAL A 81 7.76 -24.15 14.23
N VAL A 82 7.16 -23.32 15.06
CA VAL A 82 6.58 -23.76 16.34
C VAL A 82 5.08 -24.06 16.25
N ALA A 83 4.37 -23.44 15.30
CA ALA A 83 2.96 -23.72 15.04
C ALA A 83 2.58 -23.38 13.60
N VAL A 84 1.58 -24.08 13.07
CA VAL A 84 0.77 -23.68 11.91
C VAL A 84 -0.67 -23.70 12.41
N GLU A 85 -1.28 -22.52 12.49
CA GLU A 85 -2.55 -22.36 13.18
C GLU A 85 -3.38 -21.21 12.61
N PRO A 86 -4.72 -21.25 12.75
CA PRO A 86 -5.57 -20.16 12.33
C PRO A 86 -5.35 -18.91 13.19
N PHE A 87 -5.34 -17.75 12.55
CA PHE A 87 -5.23 -16.44 13.17
C PHE A 87 -6.39 -15.55 12.73
N ARG A 88 -6.97 -14.79 13.66
CA ARG A 88 -8.06 -13.84 13.36
C ARG A 88 -7.52 -12.52 12.84
N LEU A 89 -7.90 -12.18 11.63
CA LEU A 89 -7.57 -10.91 11.00
C LEU A 89 -8.41 -9.75 11.58
N SER A 90 -7.96 -8.51 11.38
CA SER A 90 -8.67 -7.28 11.83
C SER A 90 -10.10 -7.15 11.28
N ASN A 91 -10.38 -7.76 10.13
CA ASN A 91 -11.74 -7.81 9.54
C ASN A 91 -12.59 -8.98 10.06
N GLY A 92 -12.14 -9.69 11.10
CA GLY A 92 -12.82 -10.82 11.73
C GLY A 92 -12.71 -12.17 11.01
N ARG A 93 -12.10 -12.21 9.81
CA ARG A 93 -11.90 -13.46 9.06
C ARG A 93 -10.74 -14.25 9.65
N MET A 94 -10.85 -15.59 9.56
CA MET A 94 -9.75 -16.49 9.93
C MET A 94 -8.83 -16.70 8.74
N CYS A 95 -7.53 -16.82 9.02
CA CYS A 95 -6.48 -17.10 8.05
C CYS A 95 -5.42 -17.98 8.71
N ASP A 96 -4.93 -18.98 7.98
CA ASP A 96 -3.79 -19.76 8.47
C ASP A 96 -2.55 -18.88 8.61
N SER A 97 -1.76 -19.18 9.61
CA SER A 97 -0.48 -18.51 9.89
C SER A 97 0.59 -19.52 10.27
N VAL A 98 1.83 -19.22 9.89
CA VAL A 98 3.03 -19.96 10.29
C VAL A 98 3.75 -19.15 11.35
N VAL A 99 3.96 -19.75 12.52
CA VAL A 99 4.67 -19.14 13.63
C VAL A 99 6.08 -19.71 13.71
N ILE A 100 7.09 -18.85 13.65
CA ILE A 100 8.50 -19.24 13.60
C ILE A 100 9.22 -18.61 14.79
N LYS A 101 9.82 -19.44 15.63
CA LYS A 101 10.76 -19.01 16.68
C LYS A 101 12.11 -18.77 16.01
N THR A 102 12.65 -17.55 16.14
CA THR A 102 13.91 -17.18 15.48
C THR A 102 15.11 -17.83 16.19
N ASP A 103 16.15 -18.14 15.40
CA ASP A 103 17.43 -18.65 15.92
C ASP A 103 18.47 -17.54 16.16
N GLY A 104 18.12 -16.30 15.84
CA GLY A 104 18.99 -15.12 15.97
C GLY A 104 20.07 -14.98 14.89
N LYS A 105 20.18 -15.92 13.94
CA LYS A 105 21.29 -15.96 12.96
C LYS A 105 20.97 -15.29 11.64
N GLN A 106 19.69 -15.25 11.24
CA GLN A 106 19.22 -14.73 9.95
C GLN A 106 19.93 -15.40 8.75
N THR A 107 20.15 -16.70 8.85
CA THR A 107 20.74 -17.49 7.78
C THR A 107 19.83 -17.48 6.56
N VAL A 108 20.39 -17.11 5.40
CA VAL A 108 19.67 -17.10 4.13
C VAL A 108 19.57 -18.53 3.56
N ASP A 109 18.41 -18.86 3.00
CA ASP A 109 18.21 -20.15 2.35
C ASP A 109 19.19 -20.31 1.16
N PRO A 110 19.97 -21.40 1.11
CA PRO A 110 20.89 -21.65 -0.01
C PRO A 110 20.23 -21.70 -1.40
N ALA A 111 18.92 -21.91 -1.45
CA ALA A 111 18.14 -21.88 -2.67
C ALA A 111 17.86 -20.45 -3.19
N VAL A 112 18.10 -19.41 -2.38
CA VAL A 112 17.95 -18.02 -2.80
C VAL A 112 19.06 -17.65 -3.78
N LYS A 113 18.70 -17.58 -5.06
CA LYS A 113 19.60 -17.21 -6.17
C LYS A 113 18.85 -16.35 -7.18
N ALA A 114 19.56 -15.43 -7.83
CA ALA A 114 19.01 -14.61 -8.90
C ALA A 114 18.34 -15.51 -9.96
N PRO A 115 17.09 -15.22 -10.36
CA PRO A 115 16.39 -16.03 -11.36
C PRO A 115 16.99 -15.83 -12.75
N GLU A 116 17.01 -16.87 -13.55
CA GLU A 116 17.29 -16.76 -14.97
C GLU A 116 16.02 -16.32 -15.71
N VAL A 117 16.09 -15.16 -16.35
CA VAL A 117 14.97 -14.56 -17.09
C VAL A 117 15.38 -14.33 -18.53
N THR A 118 14.75 -15.07 -19.44
CA THR A 118 15.06 -15.01 -20.88
C THR A 118 13.92 -14.44 -21.70
N ASP A 119 12.67 -14.61 -21.25
CA ASP A 119 11.45 -14.23 -21.94
C ASP A 119 10.33 -13.79 -20.97
N LYS A 120 9.16 -13.45 -21.51
CA LYS A 120 8.00 -13.04 -20.72
C LYS A 120 7.51 -14.13 -19.76
N ALA A 121 7.54 -15.39 -20.17
CA ALA A 121 7.02 -16.50 -19.34
C ALA A 121 7.92 -16.73 -18.12
N SER A 122 9.24 -16.81 -18.32
CA SER A 122 10.23 -16.93 -17.24
C SER A 122 10.22 -15.69 -16.33
N PHE A 123 10.01 -14.49 -16.89
CA PHE A 123 9.86 -13.26 -16.11
C PHE A 123 8.64 -13.33 -15.17
N LEU A 124 7.45 -13.68 -15.68
CA LEU A 124 6.24 -13.79 -14.87
C LEU A 124 6.36 -14.89 -13.81
N ALA A 125 6.99 -16.01 -14.15
CA ALA A 125 7.32 -17.08 -13.19
C ALA A 125 8.25 -16.57 -12.07
N ALA A 126 9.26 -15.78 -12.40
CA ALA A 126 10.16 -15.14 -11.43
C ALA A 126 9.41 -14.16 -10.52
N VAL A 127 8.52 -13.31 -11.07
CA VAL A 127 7.68 -12.39 -10.28
C VAL A 127 6.79 -13.15 -9.29
N ARG A 128 6.19 -14.26 -9.72
CA ARG A 128 5.39 -15.13 -8.87
C ARG A 128 6.24 -15.81 -7.80
N ALA A 129 7.42 -16.30 -8.16
CA ALA A 129 8.37 -16.92 -7.22
C ALA A 129 8.83 -15.93 -6.14
N CYS A 130 9.04 -14.66 -6.48
CA CYS A 130 9.32 -13.56 -5.54
C CYS A 130 8.21 -13.40 -4.49
N GLY A 131 6.99 -13.81 -4.77
CA GLY A 131 5.83 -13.54 -3.92
C GLY A 131 5.47 -12.04 -3.87
N LEU A 132 5.79 -11.30 -4.93
CA LEU A 132 5.58 -9.86 -5.01
C LEU A 132 4.11 -9.52 -5.18
N VAL A 133 3.66 -8.57 -4.38
CA VAL A 133 2.31 -7.99 -4.42
C VAL A 133 2.42 -6.46 -4.48
N GLY A 134 1.31 -5.77 -4.68
CA GLY A 134 1.27 -4.31 -4.61
C GLY A 134 1.58 -3.82 -3.19
N LEU A 135 2.82 -3.43 -2.94
CA LEU A 135 3.35 -3.12 -1.60
C LEU A 135 2.86 -1.77 -1.03
N GLY A 136 2.38 -0.87 -1.87
CA GLY A 136 1.86 0.45 -1.47
C GLY A 136 0.32 0.51 -1.35
N GLY A 137 -0.38 -0.65 -1.29
CA GLY A 137 -1.84 -0.63 -1.27
C GLY A 137 -2.46 -1.98 -0.95
N ALA A 138 -3.49 -2.37 -1.72
CA ALA A 138 -4.34 -3.53 -1.43
C ALA A 138 -3.68 -4.91 -1.62
N GLY A 139 -2.42 -4.99 -1.98
CA GLY A 139 -1.69 -6.27 -2.09
C GLY A 139 -2.13 -7.13 -3.28
N PHE A 140 -2.46 -6.54 -4.42
CA PHE A 140 -2.78 -7.33 -5.62
C PHE A 140 -1.52 -8.03 -6.16
N PRO A 141 -1.59 -9.35 -6.49
CA PRO A 141 -0.43 -10.11 -6.99
C PRO A 141 0.16 -9.49 -8.26
N THR A 142 1.47 -9.20 -8.23
CA THR A 142 2.14 -8.44 -9.29
C THR A 142 2.27 -9.23 -10.58
N ASP A 143 2.51 -10.54 -10.52
CA ASP A 143 2.54 -11.40 -11.69
C ASP A 143 1.23 -11.38 -12.48
N VAL A 144 0.08 -11.32 -11.79
CA VAL A 144 -1.25 -11.17 -12.41
C VAL A 144 -1.42 -9.77 -12.99
N LYS A 145 -1.00 -8.72 -12.27
CA LYS A 145 -1.07 -7.33 -12.75
C LYS A 145 -0.28 -7.13 -14.05
N LEU A 146 0.84 -7.82 -14.23
CA LEU A 146 1.70 -7.75 -15.41
C LEU A 146 1.21 -8.59 -16.59
N GLN A 147 -0.01 -9.15 -16.50
CA GLN A 147 -0.69 -9.89 -17.57
C GLN A 147 -2.02 -9.23 -17.95
N PRO A 148 -2.03 -7.94 -18.35
CA PRO A 148 -3.26 -7.25 -18.73
C PRO A 148 -3.88 -7.90 -19.98
N LYS A 149 -5.24 -7.95 -20.02
CA LYS A 149 -5.94 -8.41 -21.23
C LYS A 149 -5.94 -7.35 -22.34
N PRO A 150 -6.27 -6.05 -22.03
CA PRO A 150 -6.16 -4.99 -23.04
C PRO A 150 -4.69 -4.64 -23.30
N PRO A 151 -4.36 -4.11 -24.49
CA PRO A 151 -3.04 -3.56 -24.79
C PRO A 151 -2.69 -2.42 -23.83
N VAL A 152 -1.47 -2.44 -23.31
CA VAL A 152 -0.93 -1.41 -22.41
C VAL A 152 0.30 -0.78 -23.07
N ASP A 153 0.34 0.53 -23.09
CA ASP A 153 1.43 1.31 -23.70
C ASP A 153 2.29 2.05 -22.66
N THR A 154 1.86 2.12 -21.41
CA THR A 154 2.56 2.87 -20.36
C THR A 154 2.64 2.11 -19.05
N LEU A 155 3.86 1.98 -18.54
CA LEU A 155 4.10 1.64 -17.13
C LEU A 155 4.09 2.93 -16.32
N LEU A 156 3.21 3.04 -15.33
CA LEU A 156 3.13 4.20 -14.45
C LEU A 156 3.63 3.82 -13.05
N ILE A 157 4.73 4.42 -12.62
CA ILE A 157 5.26 4.22 -11.28
C ILE A 157 4.67 5.27 -10.35
N ASN A 158 3.98 4.78 -9.33
CA ASN A 158 3.47 5.60 -8.23
C ASN A 158 4.58 5.83 -7.21
N ALA A 159 5.19 6.99 -7.28
CA ALA A 159 6.16 7.51 -6.31
C ALA A 159 5.58 8.65 -5.47
N SER A 160 4.24 8.78 -5.46
CA SER A 160 3.51 9.77 -4.67
C SER A 160 3.20 9.21 -3.29
N GLU A 161 3.95 9.65 -2.28
CA GLU A 161 3.77 9.28 -0.88
C GLU A 161 3.07 10.42 -0.14
N CYS A 162 1.73 10.53 -0.39
CA CYS A 162 0.92 11.65 0.10
C CYS A 162 0.41 11.50 1.55
N GLU A 163 0.52 10.31 2.16
CA GLU A 163 0.12 10.07 3.55
C GLU A 163 0.98 10.86 4.54
N VAL A 164 0.34 11.48 5.53
CA VAL A 164 1.01 12.19 6.61
C VAL A 164 1.92 11.23 7.38
N TRP A 165 3.11 11.69 7.75
CA TRP A 165 4.18 10.97 8.45
C TRP A 165 4.89 9.87 7.66
N LEU A 166 4.30 9.24 6.63
CA LEU A 166 4.97 8.16 5.90
C LEU A 166 6.12 8.69 5.04
N THR A 167 7.26 7.98 5.09
CA THR A 167 8.48 8.28 4.32
C THR A 167 9.17 7.03 3.79
N SER A 168 8.53 5.87 3.88
CA SER A 168 9.09 4.59 3.44
C SER A 168 9.39 4.55 1.94
N ASP A 169 8.48 5.08 1.10
CA ASP A 169 8.70 5.17 -0.35
C ASP A 169 9.75 6.23 -0.70
N THR A 170 9.81 7.34 0.07
CA THR A 170 10.88 8.35 -0.05
C THR A 170 12.24 7.71 0.20
N GLN A 171 12.36 6.92 1.27
CA GLN A 171 13.61 6.23 1.59
C GLN A 171 13.97 5.15 0.56
N GLU A 172 12.99 4.48 -0.01
CA GLU A 172 13.21 3.53 -1.11
C GLU A 172 13.79 4.24 -2.34
N MET A 173 13.25 5.40 -2.73
CA MET A 173 13.78 6.18 -3.85
C MET A 173 15.22 6.64 -3.61
N LEU A 174 15.53 7.12 -2.41
CA LEU A 174 16.87 7.63 -2.08
C LEU A 174 17.93 6.54 -1.97
N ASN A 175 17.58 5.35 -1.47
CA ASN A 175 18.56 4.31 -1.15
C ASN A 175 18.58 3.14 -2.14
N CYS A 176 17.51 2.94 -2.94
CA CYS A 176 17.34 1.79 -3.84
C CYS A 176 17.04 2.22 -5.30
N SER A 177 17.48 3.42 -5.71
CA SER A 177 17.19 3.95 -7.05
C SER A 177 17.66 3.03 -8.19
N ASP A 178 18.78 2.33 -8.05
CA ASP A 178 19.28 1.38 -9.06
C ASP A 178 18.36 0.16 -9.19
N ASP A 179 17.81 -0.32 -8.10
CA ASP A 179 16.84 -1.42 -8.12
C ASP A 179 15.51 -0.96 -8.73
N ILE A 180 15.07 0.29 -8.47
CA ILE A 180 13.90 0.88 -9.13
C ILE A 180 14.09 0.86 -10.64
N ILE A 181 15.21 1.37 -11.15
CA ILE A 181 15.48 1.43 -12.59
C ILE A 181 15.57 0.02 -13.18
N ARG A 182 16.28 -0.91 -12.53
CA ARG A 182 16.35 -2.31 -12.95
C ARG A 182 14.97 -2.95 -13.06
N GLY A 183 14.12 -2.74 -12.06
CA GLY A 183 12.74 -3.24 -12.06
C GLY A 183 11.90 -2.65 -13.20
N ILE A 184 11.99 -1.34 -13.45
CA ILE A 184 11.32 -0.67 -14.57
C ILE A 184 11.77 -1.28 -15.89
N GLU A 185 13.09 -1.33 -16.16
CA GLU A 185 13.65 -1.86 -17.40
C GLU A 185 13.22 -3.31 -17.65
N ALA A 186 13.19 -4.13 -16.61
CA ALA A 186 12.72 -5.51 -16.71
C ALA A 186 11.24 -5.58 -17.13
N VAL A 187 10.36 -4.75 -16.51
CA VAL A 187 8.94 -4.71 -16.90
C VAL A 187 8.79 -4.22 -18.34
N LEU A 188 9.46 -3.13 -18.72
CA LEU A 188 9.41 -2.62 -20.10
C LEU A 188 9.83 -3.69 -21.10
N LYS A 189 10.96 -4.37 -20.85
CA LYS A 189 11.52 -5.38 -21.73
C LYS A 189 10.64 -6.62 -21.86
N TYR A 190 10.29 -7.24 -20.74
CA TYR A 190 9.66 -8.57 -20.75
C TYR A 190 8.14 -8.55 -20.89
N VAL A 191 7.47 -7.47 -20.42
CA VAL A 191 6.02 -7.29 -20.67
C VAL A 191 5.78 -6.70 -22.06
N GLY A 192 6.76 -5.97 -22.61
CA GLY A 192 6.67 -5.33 -23.93
C GLY A 192 5.98 -3.97 -23.89
N ILE A 193 6.21 -3.19 -22.82
CA ILE A 193 5.65 -1.85 -22.66
C ILE A 193 6.67 -0.81 -23.15
N PRO A 194 6.31 0.10 -24.08
CA PRO A 194 7.29 0.99 -24.74
C PRO A 194 7.82 2.12 -23.83
N LYS A 195 7.06 2.54 -22.81
CA LYS A 195 7.46 3.69 -21.97
C LYS A 195 7.04 3.56 -20.52
N CYS A 196 7.75 4.28 -19.65
CA CYS A 196 7.45 4.41 -18.23
C CYS A 196 7.35 5.89 -17.84
N VAL A 197 6.40 6.20 -16.96
CA VAL A 197 6.30 7.52 -16.29
C VAL A 197 6.39 7.30 -14.79
N ILE A 198 7.30 8.01 -14.11
CA ILE A 198 7.41 8.01 -12.65
C ILE A 198 6.71 9.26 -12.13
N GLY A 199 5.50 9.10 -11.58
CA GLY A 199 4.75 10.19 -10.96
C GLY A 199 5.19 10.41 -9.52
N ILE A 200 5.79 11.55 -9.22
CA ILE A 200 6.36 11.89 -7.91
C ILE A 200 5.89 13.26 -7.46
N GLU A 201 5.56 13.43 -6.17
CA GLU A 201 5.15 14.73 -5.64
C GLU A 201 6.33 15.71 -5.58
N ASN A 202 6.08 16.99 -5.93
CA ASN A 202 7.09 18.05 -6.01
C ASN A 202 7.67 18.48 -4.65
N ASN A 203 7.15 17.95 -3.53
CA ASN A 203 7.72 18.13 -2.19
C ASN A 203 8.91 17.19 -1.88
N LYS A 204 9.38 16.44 -2.89
CA LYS A 204 10.51 15.49 -2.80
C LYS A 204 11.61 15.84 -3.81
N PRO A 205 12.20 17.05 -3.77
CA PRO A 205 13.17 17.50 -4.78
C PRO A 205 14.39 16.58 -4.88
N GLU A 206 14.94 16.11 -3.77
CA GLU A 206 16.10 15.20 -3.77
C GLU A 206 15.82 13.88 -4.49
N CYS A 207 14.61 13.30 -4.33
CA CYS A 207 14.22 12.10 -5.05
C CYS A 207 14.02 12.38 -6.56
N ILE A 208 13.44 13.54 -6.89
CA ILE A 208 13.25 13.96 -8.29
C ILE A 208 14.60 14.09 -8.98
N ASP A 209 15.53 14.85 -8.39
CA ASP A 209 16.86 15.07 -8.93
C ASP A 209 17.63 13.77 -9.12
N LEU A 210 17.60 12.89 -8.11
CA LEU A 210 18.24 11.57 -8.18
C LEU A 210 17.66 10.70 -9.31
N LEU A 211 16.34 10.61 -9.39
CA LEU A 211 15.68 9.80 -10.43
C LEU A 211 15.89 10.39 -11.82
N CYS A 212 15.85 11.73 -11.98
CA CYS A 212 16.19 12.39 -13.24
C CYS A 212 17.62 12.09 -13.67
N GLN A 213 18.58 12.12 -12.74
CA GLN A 213 19.97 11.75 -13.01
C GLN A 213 20.09 10.30 -13.47
N LYS A 214 19.42 9.35 -12.80
CA LYS A 214 19.45 7.91 -13.10
C LYS A 214 18.76 7.57 -14.43
N THR A 215 17.85 8.41 -14.89
CA THR A 215 17.08 8.19 -16.15
C THR A 215 17.57 9.03 -17.32
N LYS A 216 18.60 9.86 -17.14
CA LYS A 216 19.12 10.78 -18.15
C LYS A 216 19.37 10.14 -19.53
N ASP A 217 19.94 8.94 -19.54
CA ASP A 217 20.28 8.19 -20.75
C ASP A 217 19.25 7.09 -21.08
N LYS A 218 18.02 7.23 -20.55
CA LYS A 218 16.94 6.24 -20.68
C LYS A 218 15.67 6.91 -21.21
N PRO A 219 15.58 7.19 -22.52
CA PRO A 219 14.49 7.99 -23.12
C PRO A 219 13.10 7.36 -22.94
N ALA A 220 13.02 6.07 -22.63
CA ALA A 220 11.75 5.39 -22.35
C ALA A 220 11.20 5.68 -20.95
N ILE A 221 11.96 6.34 -20.06
CA ILE A 221 11.57 6.59 -18.67
C ILE A 221 11.51 8.10 -18.42
N GLU A 222 10.32 8.61 -18.13
CA GLU A 222 10.06 10.00 -17.78
C GLU A 222 9.87 10.14 -16.27
N VAL A 223 10.50 11.12 -15.64
CA VAL A 223 10.20 11.53 -14.26
C VAL A 223 9.27 12.74 -14.32
N LYS A 224 8.07 12.62 -13.76
CA LYS A 224 7.03 13.65 -13.83
C LYS A 224 6.69 14.19 -12.44
N PRO A 225 7.14 15.41 -12.09
CA PRO A 225 6.75 16.07 -10.85
C PRO A 225 5.24 16.37 -10.85
N LEU A 226 4.58 16.10 -9.72
CA LEU A 226 3.15 16.29 -9.49
C LEU A 226 2.91 17.25 -8.32
N PRO A 227 1.80 17.99 -8.29
CA PRO A 227 1.43 18.80 -7.13
C PRO A 227 1.28 17.93 -5.87
N SER A 228 1.83 18.42 -4.74
CA SER A 228 1.67 17.79 -3.42
C SER A 228 0.28 18.10 -2.87
N VAL A 229 -0.70 17.34 -3.31
CA VAL A 229 -2.09 17.41 -2.86
C VAL A 229 -2.51 15.99 -2.46
N TYR A 230 -3.08 15.85 -1.27
CA TYR A 230 -3.48 14.54 -0.77
C TYR A 230 -4.51 13.88 -1.70
N GLY A 231 -4.25 12.61 -2.04
CA GLY A 231 -4.99 11.82 -3.01
C GLY A 231 -4.31 11.73 -4.38
N THR A 232 -3.23 12.48 -4.66
CA THR A 232 -2.46 12.39 -5.92
C THR A 232 -1.97 10.97 -6.20
N GLY A 233 -1.62 10.21 -5.14
CA GLY A 233 -1.18 8.81 -5.24
C GLY A 233 -2.30 7.79 -5.47
N ALA A 234 -3.57 8.19 -5.49
CA ALA A 234 -4.64 7.26 -5.85
C ALA A 234 -4.55 6.87 -7.34
N GLU A 235 -4.64 5.59 -7.63
CA GLU A 235 -4.35 4.99 -8.94
C GLU A 235 -5.05 5.71 -10.10
N LEU A 236 -6.36 5.96 -9.98
CA LEU A 236 -7.15 6.64 -11.03
C LEU A 236 -6.74 8.10 -11.21
N ILE A 237 -6.45 8.79 -10.12
CA ILE A 237 -6.03 10.20 -10.14
C ILE A 237 -4.61 10.32 -10.72
N LEU A 238 -3.75 9.39 -10.36
CA LEU A 238 -2.38 9.35 -10.87
C LEU A 238 -2.35 9.15 -12.39
N ILE A 239 -3.21 8.26 -12.93
CA ILE A 239 -3.37 8.05 -14.37
C ILE A 239 -3.82 9.34 -15.05
N GLU A 240 -4.84 10.04 -14.52
CA GLU A 240 -5.30 11.30 -15.07
C GLU A 240 -4.20 12.37 -15.05
N LYS A 241 -3.53 12.55 -13.91
CA LYS A 241 -2.48 13.58 -13.76
C LYS A 241 -1.23 13.28 -14.60
N CYS A 242 -0.82 12.02 -14.68
CA CYS A 242 0.38 11.65 -15.42
C CYS A 242 0.14 11.51 -16.92
N LEU A 243 -0.98 10.92 -17.33
CA LEU A 243 -1.22 10.52 -18.71
C LEU A 243 -2.33 11.31 -19.38
N GLY A 244 -3.13 12.09 -18.65
CA GLY A 244 -4.30 12.78 -19.16
C GLY A 244 -5.42 11.84 -19.63
N ARG A 245 -5.42 10.60 -19.14
CA ARG A 245 -6.39 9.55 -19.48
C ARG A 245 -7.35 9.33 -18.34
N GLU A 246 -8.58 8.95 -18.64
CA GLU A 246 -9.59 8.54 -17.66
C GLU A 246 -9.80 7.03 -17.76
N VAL A 247 -9.84 6.36 -16.62
CA VAL A 247 -10.24 4.94 -16.56
C VAL A 247 -11.76 4.86 -16.69
N PRO A 248 -12.31 4.04 -17.60
CA PRO A 248 -13.75 3.88 -17.76
C PRO A 248 -14.42 3.45 -16.45
N HIS A 249 -15.71 3.75 -16.30
CA HIS A 249 -16.49 3.35 -15.13
C HIS A 249 -16.46 1.83 -14.92
N GLY A 250 -16.07 1.39 -13.73
CA GLY A 250 -15.92 -0.03 -13.41
C GLY A 250 -14.70 -0.70 -14.06
N GLY A 251 -13.91 0.04 -14.85
CA GLY A 251 -12.71 -0.44 -15.52
C GLY A 251 -11.48 -0.50 -14.62
N LEU A 252 -10.41 -1.05 -15.18
CA LEU A 252 -9.10 -1.16 -14.56
C LEU A 252 -8.11 -0.19 -15.24
N PRO A 253 -6.96 0.12 -14.63
CA PRO A 253 -5.90 0.92 -15.26
C PRO A 253 -5.51 0.47 -16.68
N ALA A 254 -5.54 -0.83 -16.94
CA ALA A 254 -5.26 -1.41 -18.24
C ALA A 254 -6.25 -0.95 -19.34
N ASP A 255 -7.51 -0.67 -18.98
CA ASP A 255 -8.52 -0.16 -19.91
C ASP A 255 -8.22 1.29 -20.35
N ALA A 256 -7.36 1.99 -19.57
CA ALA A 256 -6.78 3.28 -19.95
C ALA A 256 -5.36 3.14 -20.54
N GLY A 257 -4.93 1.93 -20.90
CA GLY A 257 -3.62 1.66 -21.50
C GLY A 257 -2.44 1.74 -20.51
N ALA A 258 -2.68 1.64 -19.20
CA ALA A 258 -1.64 1.77 -18.17
C ALA A 258 -1.56 0.57 -17.22
N ILE A 259 -0.34 0.21 -16.81
CA ILE A 259 -0.11 -0.58 -15.60
C ILE A 259 0.46 0.34 -14.54
N VAL A 260 -0.14 0.36 -13.35
CA VAL A 260 0.35 1.15 -12.22
C VAL A 260 1.07 0.26 -11.22
N MET A 261 2.31 0.61 -10.86
CA MET A 261 3.09 -0.05 -9.80
C MET A 261 3.57 0.98 -8.79
N ASN A 262 3.50 0.64 -7.50
CA ASN A 262 4.14 1.46 -6.46
C ASN A 262 5.67 1.37 -6.58
N VAL A 263 6.38 2.44 -6.23
CA VAL A 263 7.83 2.56 -6.36
C VAL A 263 8.58 1.48 -5.57
N THR A 264 8.14 1.16 -4.33
CA THR A 264 8.72 0.06 -3.54
C THR A 264 8.47 -1.30 -4.18
N SER A 265 7.31 -1.51 -4.85
CA SER A 265 7.05 -2.78 -5.55
C SER A 265 8.01 -2.99 -6.72
N VAL A 266 8.26 -1.97 -7.54
CA VAL A 266 9.19 -2.09 -8.66
C VAL A 266 10.64 -2.20 -8.21
N SER A 267 11.03 -1.51 -7.14
CA SER A 267 12.33 -1.64 -6.49
C SER A 267 12.56 -3.08 -5.98
N THR A 268 11.58 -3.63 -5.26
CA THR A 268 11.65 -5.01 -4.76
C THR A 268 11.78 -6.02 -5.90
N LEU A 269 11.11 -5.79 -7.04
CA LEU A 269 11.28 -6.59 -8.24
C LEU A 269 12.71 -6.52 -8.77
N GLY A 270 13.26 -5.31 -8.90
CA GLY A 270 14.64 -5.11 -9.36
C GLY A 270 15.67 -5.78 -8.45
N LYS A 271 15.49 -5.68 -7.14
CA LYS A 271 16.31 -6.35 -6.13
C LYS A 271 16.21 -7.87 -6.24
N TYR A 272 14.98 -8.41 -6.39
CA TYR A 272 14.78 -9.85 -6.58
C TYR A 272 15.47 -10.37 -7.82
N LEU A 273 15.36 -9.69 -8.95
CA LEU A 273 16.03 -10.08 -10.21
C LEU A 273 17.56 -10.10 -10.09
N ALA A 274 18.12 -9.25 -9.23
CA ALA A 274 19.56 -9.21 -8.98
C ALA A 274 20.05 -10.26 -7.97
N THR A 275 19.23 -10.59 -6.97
CA THR A 275 19.68 -11.36 -5.79
C THR A 275 18.94 -12.67 -5.55
N GLY A 276 17.72 -12.80 -6.07
CA GLY A 276 16.80 -13.90 -5.77
C GLY A 276 16.09 -13.76 -4.41
N MET A 277 16.35 -12.70 -3.64
CA MET A 277 15.73 -12.51 -2.33
C MET A 277 14.25 -12.14 -2.48
N PRO A 278 13.30 -13.01 -2.04
CA PRO A 278 11.86 -12.73 -2.14
C PRO A 278 11.41 -11.64 -1.15
N VAL A 279 10.10 -11.35 -1.12
CA VAL A 279 9.53 -10.35 -0.19
C VAL A 279 9.54 -10.90 1.23
N VAL A 280 10.59 -10.62 1.99
CA VAL A 280 10.80 -11.09 3.37
C VAL A 280 10.84 -9.95 4.40
N SER A 281 11.03 -8.70 3.96
CA SER A 281 11.08 -7.55 4.85
C SER A 281 10.41 -6.33 4.24
N ARG A 282 10.10 -5.34 5.08
CA ARG A 282 9.51 -4.06 4.68
C ARG A 282 10.24 -2.91 5.36
N CYS A 283 10.44 -1.82 4.62
CA CYS A 283 10.69 -0.54 5.24
C CYS A 283 9.37 0.00 5.80
N ILE A 284 9.30 0.21 7.10
CA ILE A 284 8.11 0.69 7.82
C ILE A 284 8.46 1.99 8.52
N THR A 285 7.72 3.06 8.24
CA THR A 285 7.82 4.30 9.00
C THR A 285 7.11 4.16 10.34
N VAL A 286 7.80 4.44 11.44
CA VAL A 286 7.20 4.56 12.77
C VAL A 286 7.30 6.00 13.20
N ASP A 287 6.16 6.67 13.37
CA ASP A 287 6.08 8.10 13.67
C ASP A 287 4.79 8.42 14.45
N GLY A 288 4.51 9.69 14.68
CA GLY A 288 3.33 10.18 15.36
C GLY A 288 3.67 10.97 16.62
N ASP A 289 2.69 11.68 17.15
CA ASP A 289 2.90 12.59 18.29
C ASP A 289 3.30 11.87 19.59
N ALA A 290 2.96 10.57 19.73
CA ALA A 290 3.37 9.74 20.87
C ALA A 290 4.68 8.98 20.64
N CYS A 291 5.26 8.97 19.42
CA CYS A 291 6.48 8.24 19.11
C CYS A 291 7.71 8.91 19.71
N ALA A 292 8.51 8.18 20.51
CA ALA A 292 9.72 8.74 21.12
C ALA A 292 10.86 8.95 20.13
N LYS A 293 11.02 8.00 19.20
CA LYS A 293 12.10 8.00 18.19
C LYS A 293 11.50 7.75 16.80
N PRO A 294 10.96 8.79 16.13
CA PRO A 294 10.48 8.65 14.75
C PRO A 294 11.59 8.13 13.84
N GLN A 295 11.33 7.07 13.07
CA GLN A 295 12.34 6.42 12.25
C GLN A 295 11.73 5.52 11.17
N ASN A 296 12.55 5.16 10.19
CA ASN A 296 12.25 4.13 9.21
C ASN A 296 12.96 2.84 9.61
N LEU A 297 12.20 1.75 9.81
CA LEU A 297 12.72 0.45 10.22
C LEU A 297 12.65 -0.56 9.08
N ILE A 298 13.69 -1.35 8.89
CA ILE A 298 13.63 -2.58 8.09
C ILE A 298 13.11 -3.69 9.00
N VAL A 299 11.88 -4.11 8.74
CA VAL A 299 11.13 -5.03 9.59
C VAL A 299 10.91 -6.35 8.87
N PRO A 300 11.27 -7.50 9.46
CA PRO A 300 10.89 -8.81 8.94
C PRO A 300 9.37 -8.97 8.87
N VAL A 301 8.84 -9.45 7.75
CA VAL A 301 7.40 -9.72 7.60
C VAL A 301 6.95 -10.72 8.66
N GLY A 302 5.85 -10.44 9.34
CA GLY A 302 5.35 -11.27 10.42
C GLY A 302 5.76 -10.83 11.83
N THR A 303 6.57 -9.77 11.96
CA THR A 303 6.88 -9.15 13.25
C THR A 303 5.62 -8.53 13.85
N ALA A 304 5.36 -8.76 15.13
CA ALA A 304 4.23 -8.14 15.82
C ALA A 304 4.35 -6.61 15.82
N TYR A 305 3.23 -5.91 15.73
CA TYR A 305 3.23 -4.44 15.83
C TYR A 305 3.84 -3.96 17.14
N GLU A 306 3.58 -4.68 18.23
CA GLU A 306 4.15 -4.38 19.55
C GLU A 306 5.68 -4.32 19.51
N ASP A 307 6.34 -5.28 18.87
CA ASP A 307 7.81 -5.32 18.75
C ASP A 307 8.33 -4.12 17.93
N VAL A 308 7.63 -3.75 16.86
CA VAL A 308 7.99 -2.59 16.02
C VAL A 308 7.83 -1.29 16.82
N LEU A 309 6.74 -1.14 17.58
CA LEU A 309 6.50 0.03 18.42
C LEU A 309 7.51 0.14 19.57
N ASN A 310 7.88 -0.99 20.18
CA ASN A 310 8.88 -1.06 21.25
C ASN A 310 10.25 -0.59 20.75
N ALA A 311 10.62 -0.87 19.51
CA ALA A 311 11.87 -0.39 18.90
C ALA A 311 11.91 1.15 18.78
N ALA A 312 10.76 1.80 18.57
CA ALA A 312 10.64 3.25 18.50
C ALA A 312 10.36 3.91 19.87
N GLY A 313 9.72 3.19 20.77
CA GLY A 313 9.34 3.64 22.10
C GLY A 313 8.22 4.66 22.14
N VAL A 314 7.59 4.83 23.28
CA VAL A 314 6.60 5.88 23.57
C VAL A 314 7.28 7.03 24.28
N LYS A 315 6.95 8.27 23.95
CA LYS A 315 7.48 9.47 24.63
C LYS A 315 7.21 9.42 26.13
N GLY A 316 8.21 9.79 26.95
CA GLY A 316 8.06 9.85 28.40
C GLY A 316 6.91 10.78 28.80
N GLY A 317 6.06 10.30 29.72
CA GLY A 317 4.89 11.06 30.20
C GLY A 317 3.70 11.12 29.22
N VAL A 318 3.81 10.52 28.04
CA VAL A 318 2.71 10.46 27.05
C VAL A 318 2.04 9.08 27.13
N LYS A 319 0.71 9.07 27.25
CA LYS A 319 -0.08 7.83 27.16
C LYS A 319 -0.40 7.56 25.68
N LEU A 320 -0.05 6.37 25.21
CA LEU A 320 -0.44 5.92 23.86
C LEU A 320 -1.96 5.67 23.85
N GLY A 321 -2.65 6.39 22.97
CA GLY A 321 -4.11 6.30 22.85
C GLY A 321 -4.58 5.49 21.65
N LYS A 322 -3.82 5.52 20.54
CA LYS A 322 -4.18 4.80 19.31
C LYS A 322 -2.94 4.51 18.46
N VAL A 323 -2.96 3.38 17.81
CA VAL A 323 -2.02 3.05 16.74
C VAL A 323 -2.79 2.93 15.42
N VAL A 324 -2.25 3.49 14.35
CA VAL A 324 -2.81 3.38 12.99
C VAL A 324 -1.82 2.61 12.14
N ALA A 325 -2.28 1.56 11.48
CA ALA A 325 -1.46 0.77 10.55
C ALA A 325 -1.60 1.34 9.13
N GLY A 326 -0.48 1.81 8.56
CA GLY A 326 -0.45 2.59 7.32
C GLY A 326 -0.36 4.09 7.60
N GLY A 327 -0.92 4.91 6.70
CA GLY A 327 -0.93 6.35 6.86
C GLY A 327 -2.10 6.86 7.71
N ALA A 328 -1.98 8.08 8.23
CA ALA A 328 -2.96 8.65 9.15
C ALA A 328 -4.34 8.91 8.54
N MET A 329 -4.42 9.07 7.22
CA MET A 329 -5.66 9.38 6.53
C MET A 329 -6.46 8.13 6.13
N MET A 330 -5.79 7.08 5.67
CA MET A 330 -6.43 5.86 5.15
C MET A 330 -6.20 4.63 6.04
N GLY A 331 -5.22 4.66 6.91
CA GLY A 331 -4.86 3.51 7.75
C GLY A 331 -5.96 3.17 8.76
N PRO A 332 -6.23 1.88 8.99
CA PRO A 332 -7.13 1.45 10.06
C PRO A 332 -6.47 1.61 11.43
N ALA A 333 -7.29 1.92 12.42
CA ALA A 333 -6.87 1.82 13.82
C ALA A 333 -6.62 0.36 14.20
N VAL A 334 -5.53 0.12 14.91
CA VAL A 334 -5.12 -1.21 15.36
C VAL A 334 -5.86 -1.56 16.65
N GLU A 335 -6.59 -2.66 16.62
CA GLU A 335 -7.33 -3.19 17.77
C GLU A 335 -6.41 -3.95 18.72
N ASN A 336 -5.43 -4.68 18.15
CA ASN A 336 -4.55 -5.56 18.90
C ASN A 336 -3.11 -5.46 18.38
N LEU A 337 -2.18 -5.12 19.25
CA LEU A 337 -0.76 -4.96 18.91
C LEU A 337 -0.03 -6.28 18.60
N SER A 338 -0.65 -7.44 18.89
CA SER A 338 -0.12 -8.75 18.47
C SER A 338 -0.33 -9.05 16.99
N TYR A 339 -1.04 -8.18 16.23
CA TYR A 339 -1.14 -8.33 14.78
C TYR A 339 0.23 -8.24 14.13
N PRO A 340 0.54 -9.18 13.21
CA PRO A 340 1.81 -9.18 12.52
C PRO A 340 1.86 -8.15 11.39
N THR A 341 3.04 -7.61 11.16
CA THR A 341 3.34 -6.87 9.93
C THR A 341 3.17 -7.78 8.71
N THR A 342 2.70 -7.20 7.62
CA THR A 342 2.47 -7.90 6.35
C THR A 342 3.29 -7.27 5.23
N LYS A 343 3.27 -7.88 4.05
CA LYS A 343 3.89 -7.32 2.84
C LYS A 343 3.41 -5.91 2.51
N THR A 344 2.20 -5.54 2.93
CA THR A 344 1.57 -4.23 2.63
C THR A 344 1.70 -3.22 3.76
N THR A 345 2.29 -3.58 4.89
CA THR A 345 2.50 -2.64 6.00
C THR A 345 3.58 -1.62 5.62
N SER A 346 3.23 -0.33 5.55
CA SER A 346 4.12 0.78 5.19
C SER A 346 4.44 1.71 6.36
N GLY A 347 3.62 1.72 7.41
CA GLY A 347 3.82 2.55 8.59
C GLY A 347 3.01 2.12 9.79
N LEU A 348 3.44 2.56 10.95
CA LEU A 348 2.72 2.47 12.22
C LEU A 348 2.76 3.86 12.88
N ILE A 349 1.60 4.50 12.97
CA ILE A 349 1.48 5.86 13.52
C ILE A 349 0.97 5.80 14.95
N MET A 350 1.76 6.34 15.87
CA MET A 350 1.52 6.34 17.30
C MET A 350 0.87 7.66 17.72
N LEU A 351 -0.41 7.62 18.06
CA LEU A 351 -1.15 8.80 18.52
C LEU A 351 -1.30 8.79 20.04
N SER A 352 -1.04 9.93 20.65
CA SER A 352 -1.31 10.14 22.08
C SER A 352 -2.80 9.99 22.41
N ASP A 353 -3.10 9.73 23.66
CA ASP A 353 -4.48 9.66 24.14
C ASP A 353 -5.27 10.93 23.79
N THR A 354 -4.64 12.09 23.88
CA THR A 354 -5.24 13.37 23.50
C THR A 354 -5.52 13.47 21.99
N ALA A 355 -4.55 13.13 21.15
CA ALA A 355 -4.70 13.18 19.70
C ALA A 355 -5.66 12.09 19.15
N ALA A 356 -5.79 10.99 19.87
CA ALA A 356 -6.68 9.88 19.55
C ALA A 356 -8.16 10.16 19.84
N GLN A 357 -8.48 11.18 20.66
CA GLN A 357 -9.85 11.52 21.01
C GLN A 357 -10.59 12.10 19.79
N PRO A 358 -11.77 11.57 19.47
CA PRO A 358 -12.60 12.15 18.42
C PRO A 358 -13.10 13.53 18.85
N ALA A 359 -12.98 14.51 17.97
CA ALA A 359 -13.56 15.81 18.21
C ALA A 359 -15.10 15.72 18.26
N PRO A 360 -15.79 16.57 19.06
CA PRO A 360 -17.24 16.59 19.10
C PRO A 360 -17.84 16.85 17.72
N VAL A 361 -18.82 16.02 17.34
CA VAL A 361 -19.55 16.14 16.07
C VAL A 361 -20.67 17.14 16.21
N SER A 362 -20.78 18.08 15.25
CA SER A 362 -21.90 19.02 15.17
C SER A 362 -22.74 18.77 13.90
N PRO A 363 -23.99 19.37 13.86
CA PRO A 363 -24.80 19.31 12.64
C PRO A 363 -24.07 19.85 11.40
N CYS A 364 -24.41 19.32 10.24
CA CYS A 364 -23.84 19.79 8.98
C CYS A 364 -24.27 21.24 8.70
N ILE A 365 -23.28 22.13 8.48
CA ILE A 365 -23.52 23.54 8.14
C ILE A 365 -23.59 23.78 6.62
N ARG A 366 -23.59 22.73 5.81
CA ARG A 366 -23.65 22.77 4.32
C ARG A 366 -22.59 23.67 3.66
N CYS A 367 -21.38 23.73 4.21
CA CYS A 367 -20.31 24.59 3.70
C CYS A 367 -19.67 24.13 2.37
N GLY A 368 -19.98 22.94 1.87
CA GLY A 368 -19.46 22.42 0.58
C GLY A 368 -18.03 21.89 0.58
N ARG A 369 -17.24 22.06 1.66
CA ARG A 369 -15.82 21.65 1.67
C ARG A 369 -15.60 20.19 1.33
N CYS A 370 -16.45 19.27 1.80
CA CYS A 370 -16.32 17.85 1.49
C CYS A 370 -16.48 17.53 0.00
N VAL A 371 -17.20 18.36 -0.76
CA VAL A 371 -17.35 18.27 -2.21
C VAL A 371 -16.13 18.90 -2.89
N GLU A 372 -15.76 20.11 -2.47
CA GLU A 372 -14.64 20.88 -3.03
C GLU A 372 -13.30 20.11 -2.94
N TYR A 373 -13.05 19.44 -1.81
CA TYR A 373 -11.82 18.70 -1.56
C TYR A 373 -11.92 17.20 -1.89
N CYS A 374 -13.01 16.74 -2.50
CA CYS A 374 -13.12 15.37 -2.93
C CYS A 374 -12.27 15.14 -4.19
N PRO A 375 -11.21 14.30 -4.15
CA PRO A 375 -10.35 14.10 -5.31
C PRO A 375 -11.07 13.39 -6.48
N MET A 376 -12.20 12.71 -6.20
CA MET A 376 -13.05 12.08 -7.22
C MET A 376 -14.24 12.97 -7.66
N GLY A 377 -14.38 14.18 -7.08
CA GLY A 377 -15.51 15.08 -7.40
C GLY A 377 -16.87 14.57 -6.92
N LEU A 378 -16.90 13.71 -5.91
CA LEU A 378 -18.15 13.18 -5.33
C LEU A 378 -18.82 14.18 -4.39
N GLU A 379 -20.09 13.96 -4.11
CA GLU A 379 -20.93 14.77 -3.22
C GLU A 379 -21.22 14.05 -1.90
N PRO A 380 -20.28 14.02 -0.91
CA PRO A 380 -20.44 13.22 0.31
C PRO A 380 -21.70 13.53 1.12
N VAL A 381 -22.19 14.78 1.08
CA VAL A 381 -23.42 15.16 1.81
C VAL A 381 -24.64 14.47 1.20
N GLU A 382 -24.78 14.53 -0.12
CA GLU A 382 -25.91 13.93 -0.84
C GLU A 382 -25.84 12.41 -0.77
N VAL A 383 -24.65 11.82 -0.94
CA VAL A 383 -24.45 10.37 -0.74
C VAL A 383 -24.88 9.93 0.66
N ASN A 384 -24.54 10.71 1.70
CA ASN A 384 -24.95 10.38 3.07
C ASN A 384 -26.47 10.47 3.27
N GLN A 385 -27.15 11.41 2.61
CA GLN A 385 -28.62 11.54 2.64
C GLN A 385 -29.28 10.36 1.91
N ALA A 386 -28.82 10.05 0.70
CA ALA A 386 -29.32 8.91 -0.08
C ALA A 386 -29.10 7.57 0.67
N TYR A 387 -27.96 7.42 1.34
CA TYR A 387 -27.69 6.23 2.18
C TYR A 387 -28.63 6.16 3.39
N ALA A 388 -28.90 7.28 4.06
CA ALA A 388 -29.84 7.33 5.18
C ALA A 388 -31.27 6.94 4.74
N ALA A 389 -31.67 7.38 3.53
CA ALA A 389 -32.94 7.02 2.90
C ALA A 389 -32.95 5.60 2.29
N ARG A 390 -31.80 4.89 2.26
CA ARG A 390 -31.63 3.58 1.58
C ARG A 390 -31.98 3.63 0.08
N ASP A 391 -31.79 4.77 -0.56
CA ASP A 391 -32.04 4.97 -1.98
C ASP A 391 -30.86 4.49 -2.83
N VAL A 392 -30.99 3.24 -3.31
CA VAL A 392 -29.97 2.59 -4.14
C VAL A 392 -29.81 3.28 -5.49
N GLN A 393 -30.92 3.79 -6.07
CA GLN A 393 -30.89 4.45 -7.37
C GLN A 393 -30.15 5.78 -7.30
N GLU A 394 -30.42 6.57 -6.27
CA GLU A 394 -29.74 7.84 -6.04
C GLU A 394 -28.26 7.64 -5.72
N LEU A 395 -27.89 6.62 -4.92
CA LEU A 395 -26.50 6.26 -4.68
C LEU A 395 -25.76 5.93 -5.98
N GLY A 396 -26.41 5.27 -6.93
CA GLY A 396 -25.86 4.98 -8.26
C GLY A 396 -25.63 6.26 -9.08
N LYS A 397 -26.62 7.19 -9.12
CA LYS A 397 -26.47 8.47 -9.81
C LYS A 397 -25.36 9.36 -9.22
N LEU A 398 -25.16 9.28 -7.90
CA LEU A 398 -24.09 9.97 -7.18
C LEU A 398 -22.74 9.26 -7.28
N HIS A 399 -22.64 8.17 -8.04
CA HIS A 399 -21.42 7.44 -8.30
C HIS A 399 -20.64 7.07 -7.02
N VAL A 400 -21.34 6.59 -5.98
CA VAL A 400 -20.74 6.26 -4.69
C VAL A 400 -19.66 5.20 -4.79
N ASP A 401 -19.71 4.35 -5.78
CA ASP A 401 -18.75 3.28 -6.07
C ASP A 401 -17.36 3.79 -6.47
N TYR A 402 -17.23 5.02 -6.93
CA TYR A 402 -15.92 5.66 -7.15
C TYR A 402 -15.20 6.07 -5.85
N CYS A 403 -15.90 6.10 -4.71
CA CYS A 403 -15.26 6.44 -3.45
C CYS A 403 -14.20 5.41 -3.07
N PHE A 404 -12.95 5.85 -2.87
CA PHE A 404 -11.86 5.00 -2.35
C PHE A 404 -11.51 5.26 -0.88
N ASN A 405 -12.40 5.92 -0.13
CA ASN A 405 -12.31 6.16 1.32
C ASN A 405 -11.03 6.91 1.75
N CYS A 406 -10.58 7.88 0.96
CA CYS A 406 -9.32 8.61 1.17
C CYS A 406 -9.26 9.46 2.45
N GLY A 407 -10.35 9.72 3.13
CA GLY A 407 -10.36 10.54 4.36
C GLY A 407 -10.56 12.04 4.14
N SER A 408 -10.34 12.59 2.93
CA SER A 408 -10.38 14.03 2.67
C SER A 408 -11.65 14.71 3.17
N CYS A 409 -12.81 14.13 2.91
CA CYS A 409 -14.11 14.72 3.30
C CYS A 409 -14.32 14.81 4.83
N SER A 410 -13.79 13.85 5.60
CA SER A 410 -13.79 13.95 7.08
C SER A 410 -12.74 14.94 7.57
N PHE A 411 -11.54 14.93 6.98
CA PHE A 411 -10.44 15.81 7.36
C PHE A 411 -10.80 17.29 7.23
N VAL A 412 -11.39 17.71 6.12
CA VAL A 412 -11.76 19.12 5.86
C VAL A 412 -13.06 19.55 6.52
N CYS A 413 -13.80 18.62 7.14
CA CYS A 413 -15.12 18.92 7.72
C CYS A 413 -15.02 19.78 9.00
N PRO A 414 -15.50 21.04 9.01
CA PRO A 414 -15.45 21.87 10.21
C PRO A 414 -16.38 21.36 11.31
N ALA A 415 -17.46 20.64 10.93
CA ALA A 415 -18.41 20.02 11.85
C ALA A 415 -17.94 18.64 12.37
N LYS A 416 -16.70 18.22 12.03
CA LYS A 416 -16.08 16.97 12.48
C LYS A 416 -16.90 15.71 12.20
N ARG A 417 -17.68 15.71 11.14
CA ARG A 417 -18.55 14.59 10.78
C ARG A 417 -17.72 13.42 10.22
N PRO A 418 -18.09 12.18 10.53
CA PRO A 418 -17.41 10.98 10.03
C PRO A 418 -17.80 10.68 8.56
N CYS A 419 -17.59 11.66 7.66
CA CYS A 419 -18.02 11.57 6.27
C CYS A 419 -17.43 10.38 5.55
N THR A 420 -16.15 10.08 5.78
CA THR A 420 -15.46 8.95 5.14
C THR A 420 -16.08 7.61 5.51
N GLN A 421 -16.40 7.42 6.79
CA GLN A 421 -17.04 6.18 7.27
C GLN A 421 -18.42 6.02 6.65
N MET A 422 -19.19 7.12 6.58
CA MET A 422 -20.51 7.12 5.94
C MET A 422 -20.42 6.80 4.44
N MET A 423 -19.44 7.38 3.73
CA MET A 423 -19.17 7.06 2.32
C MET A 423 -18.84 5.58 2.13
N GLY A 424 -18.02 5.01 3.01
CA GLY A 424 -17.67 3.58 2.97
C GLY A 424 -18.88 2.67 3.19
N LEU A 425 -19.74 3.00 4.15
CA LEU A 425 -20.99 2.27 4.42
C LEU A 425 -21.97 2.38 3.24
N ALA A 426 -22.12 3.60 2.68
CA ALA A 426 -22.95 3.84 1.51
C ALA A 426 -22.50 3.01 0.29
N LYS A 427 -21.19 3.01 0.01
CA LYS A 427 -20.60 2.20 -1.06
C LYS A 427 -20.84 0.70 -0.84
N ALA A 428 -20.58 0.20 0.37
CA ALA A 428 -20.76 -1.20 0.70
C ALA A 428 -22.23 -1.63 0.55
N PHE A 429 -23.15 -0.80 1.00
CA PHE A 429 -24.59 -1.00 0.84
C PHE A 429 -24.98 -1.06 -0.65
N TYR A 430 -24.61 -0.04 -1.43
CA TYR A 430 -24.87 0.04 -2.86
C TYR A 430 -24.38 -1.21 -3.62
N LEU A 431 -23.11 -1.57 -3.44
CA LEU A 431 -22.55 -2.76 -4.09
C LEU A 431 -23.20 -4.07 -3.65
N GLY A 432 -23.66 -4.15 -2.40
CA GLY A 432 -24.41 -5.29 -1.90
C GLY A 432 -25.78 -5.46 -2.57
N GLU A 433 -26.50 -4.36 -2.76
CA GLU A 433 -27.83 -4.38 -3.41
C GLU A 433 -27.76 -4.69 -4.91
N ILE A 434 -26.75 -4.12 -5.62
CA ILE A 434 -26.55 -4.46 -7.05
C ILE A 434 -26.28 -5.95 -7.24
N LYS A 435 -25.43 -6.55 -6.38
CA LYS A 435 -25.16 -8.00 -6.46
C LYS A 435 -26.41 -8.86 -6.24
N LYS A 436 -27.32 -8.45 -5.37
CA LYS A 436 -28.60 -9.13 -5.15
C LYS A 436 -29.54 -8.99 -6.35
N GLY A 437 -29.56 -7.81 -6.99
CA GLY A 437 -30.37 -7.53 -8.17
C GLY A 437 -29.88 -8.21 -9.45
N GLY A 438 -28.57 -8.43 -9.60
CA GLY A 438 -27.97 -9.12 -10.75
C GLY A 438 -28.09 -10.65 -10.71
N ASN A 439 -28.58 -11.23 -9.61
CA ASN A 439 -28.86 -12.68 -9.47
C ASN A 439 -30.35 -13.01 -9.64
N LYS A 440 -31.15 -12.10 -10.21
CA LYS A 440 -32.57 -12.34 -10.54
C LYS A 440 -32.76 -12.42 -12.06
#